data_b112334e02ad4e9c5a845abb5e68cdcc
#
_entry.id   b112334e02ad4e9c5a845abb5e68cdcc
#
_cell.length_a   1.000
_cell.length_b   1.000
_cell.length_c   1.000
_cell.angle_alpha   90.00
_cell.angle_beta   90.00
_cell.angle_gamma   90.00
#
_symmetry.space_group_name_H-M   'P 1'
#
loop_
_entity.id
_entity.type
_entity.pdbx_description
1 polymer ?
#
loop_
_entity_poly.entity_id
_entity_poly.type
_entity_poly.pdbx_seq_one_letter_code
_entity_poly.pdbx_strand_id
1 'polypeptide(L)'
;MKIRNLIFFFSVIFLLVSCSKRFSEFPEKSFQIRLVEADNHIGWGLNYFDSWQKGLQPRYLKLAEKHTITAINMFAHLEYDTSPRISEYYVVRERRTRGCRLLAELQFEAGNYGYKLRSQTPEGCTYF
;
A
#
# COMPACT_ATOMS: atom_id res chain seq x y z
N MET A 1 45.01 -20.71 -20.73
CA MET A 1 43.62 -20.79 -21.20
C MET A 1 42.64 -21.35 -20.16
N LYS A 2 43.00 -22.36 -19.39
CA LYS A 2 42.13 -22.98 -18.37
C LYS A 2 41.84 -22.09 -17.14
N ILE A 3 42.75 -21.19 -16.75
CA ILE A 3 42.62 -20.28 -15.61
C ILE A 3 41.58 -19.16 -15.88
N ARG A 4 41.47 -18.68 -17.11
CA ARG A 4 40.57 -17.62 -17.51
C ARG A 4 39.10 -18.07 -17.48
N ASN A 5 38.82 -19.32 -17.84
CA ASN A 5 37.48 -19.91 -17.76
C ASN A 5 37.08 -20.22 -16.31
N LEU A 6 38.02 -20.56 -15.44
CA LEU A 6 37.79 -20.81 -14.02
C LEU A 6 37.38 -19.53 -13.28
N ILE A 7 38.07 -18.41 -13.54
CA ILE A 7 37.75 -17.09 -12.96
C ILE A 7 36.36 -16.62 -13.40
N PHE A 8 35.98 -16.81 -14.66
CA PHE A 8 34.66 -16.47 -15.16
C PHE A 8 33.56 -17.32 -14.51
N PHE A 9 33.81 -18.59 -14.28
CA PHE A 9 32.88 -19.51 -13.63
C PHE A 9 32.66 -19.13 -12.15
N PHE A 10 33.68 -18.76 -11.42
CA PHE A 10 33.59 -18.26 -10.03
C PHE A 10 32.83 -16.94 -9.94
N SER A 11 33.00 -16.02 -10.88
CA SER A 11 32.27 -14.74 -10.92
C SER A 11 30.76 -14.94 -11.13
N VAL A 12 30.36 -15.85 -11.99
CA VAL A 12 28.95 -16.17 -12.25
C VAL A 12 28.30 -16.83 -11.03
N ILE A 13 28.97 -17.75 -10.36
CA ILE A 13 28.48 -18.39 -9.14
C ILE A 13 28.33 -17.37 -8.01
N PHE A 14 29.25 -16.43 -7.86
CA PHE A 14 29.17 -15.38 -6.85
C PHE A 14 28.00 -14.43 -7.07
N LEU A 15 27.70 -14.06 -8.31
CA LEU A 15 26.55 -13.24 -8.68
C LEU A 15 25.24 -13.97 -8.39
N LEU A 16 25.13 -15.27 -8.69
CA LEU A 16 23.95 -16.09 -8.41
C LEU A 16 23.69 -16.23 -6.91
N VAL A 17 24.74 -16.43 -6.10
CA VAL A 17 24.64 -16.51 -4.63
C VAL A 17 24.25 -15.16 -4.03
N SER A 18 24.76 -14.03 -4.54
CA SER A 18 24.36 -12.69 -4.11
C SER A 18 22.90 -12.40 -4.41
N CYS A 19 22.38 -12.80 -5.58
CA CYS A 19 20.97 -12.67 -5.93
C CYS A 19 20.07 -13.53 -5.04
N SER A 20 20.45 -14.78 -4.72
CA SER A 20 19.64 -15.64 -3.86
C SER A 20 19.58 -15.14 -2.41
N LYS A 21 20.64 -14.55 -1.86
CA LYS A 21 20.62 -13.93 -0.52
C LYS A 21 19.72 -12.70 -0.47
N ARG A 22 19.65 -11.87 -1.50
CA ARG A 22 18.74 -10.75 -1.58
C ARG A 22 17.28 -11.22 -1.62
N PHE A 23 16.97 -12.29 -2.30
CA PHE A 23 15.60 -12.86 -2.35
C PHE A 23 15.16 -13.46 -1.02
N SER A 24 16.05 -14.03 -0.21
CA SER A 24 15.69 -14.64 1.08
C SER A 24 15.52 -13.63 2.21
N GLU A 25 16.15 -12.44 2.15
CA GLU A 25 15.99 -11.36 3.14
C GLU A 25 14.81 -10.42 2.85
N PHE A 26 14.30 -10.43 1.64
CA PHE A 26 13.29 -9.50 1.15
C PHE A 26 11.87 -9.66 1.72
N PRO A 27 11.34 -10.85 2.13
CA PRO A 27 9.94 -10.97 2.51
C PRO A 27 9.56 -10.21 3.78
N GLU A 28 10.36 -10.27 4.86
CA GLU A 28 10.03 -9.62 6.14
C GLU A 28 10.22 -8.10 6.10
N LYS A 29 11.36 -7.63 5.61
CA LYS A 29 11.61 -6.18 5.43
C LYS A 29 10.63 -5.55 4.44
N SER A 30 10.28 -6.26 3.37
CA SER A 30 9.31 -5.82 2.38
C SER A 30 7.91 -5.65 3.00
N PHE A 31 7.47 -6.56 3.83
CA PHE A 31 6.18 -6.47 4.51
C PHE A 31 6.10 -5.24 5.42
N GLN A 32 7.05 -5.05 6.32
CA GLN A 32 7.07 -3.93 7.26
C GLN A 32 7.16 -2.57 6.55
N ILE A 33 8.01 -2.46 5.53
CA ILE A 33 8.14 -1.25 4.72
C ILE A 33 6.83 -0.93 4.01
N ARG A 34 6.22 -1.91 3.37
CA ARG A 34 4.94 -1.75 2.67
C ARG A 34 3.81 -1.38 3.62
N LEU A 35 3.79 -1.96 4.83
CA LEU A 35 2.83 -1.63 5.86
C LEU A 35 2.95 -0.18 6.31
N VAL A 36 4.17 0.29 6.57
CA VAL A 36 4.45 1.69 6.94
C VAL A 36 4.09 2.65 5.82
N GLU A 37 4.40 2.32 4.57
CA GLU A 37 4.03 3.13 3.42
C GLU A 37 2.51 3.26 3.28
N ALA A 38 1.79 2.16 3.42
CA ALA A 38 0.32 2.18 3.38
C ALA A 38 -0.27 3.02 4.53
N ASP A 39 0.26 2.88 5.75
CA ASP A 39 -0.13 3.70 6.90
C ASP A 39 0.15 5.19 6.67
N ASN A 40 1.26 5.52 6.03
CA ASN A 40 1.58 6.91 5.67
C ASN A 40 0.55 7.49 4.69
N HIS A 41 0.09 6.71 3.72
CA HIS A 41 -0.97 7.16 2.80
C HIS A 41 -2.29 7.39 3.52
N ILE A 42 -2.66 6.58 4.50
CA ILE A 42 -3.82 6.86 5.38
C ILE A 42 -3.62 8.17 6.14
N GLY A 43 -2.45 8.39 6.71
CA GLY A 43 -2.11 9.64 7.41
C GLY A 43 -2.25 10.86 6.51
N TRP A 44 -1.76 10.81 5.29
CA TRP A 44 -1.91 11.89 4.31
C TRP A 44 -3.37 12.06 3.88
N GLY A 45 -4.11 10.98 3.70
CA GLY A 45 -5.54 11.03 3.41
C GLY A 45 -6.31 11.78 4.50
N LEU A 46 -6.07 11.45 5.76
CA LEU A 46 -6.66 12.13 6.92
C LEU A 46 -6.27 13.62 6.99
N ASN A 47 -5.01 13.94 6.76
CA ASN A 47 -4.53 15.33 6.78
C ASN A 47 -5.16 16.18 5.67
N TYR A 48 -5.27 15.66 4.46
CA TYR A 48 -5.93 16.37 3.36
C TYR A 48 -7.44 16.49 3.59
N PHE A 49 -8.06 15.48 4.18
CA PHE A 49 -9.47 15.55 4.55
C PHE A 49 -9.73 16.64 5.60
N ASP A 50 -8.90 16.72 6.63
CA ASP A 50 -8.95 17.79 7.63
C ASP A 50 -8.74 19.18 6.99
N SER A 51 -7.78 19.30 6.09
CA SER A 51 -7.54 20.54 5.34
C SER A 51 -8.74 20.95 4.49
N TRP A 52 -9.41 19.97 3.84
CA TRP A 52 -10.61 20.24 3.09
C TRP A 52 -11.75 20.70 3.99
N GLN A 53 -11.96 20.07 5.13
CA GLN A 53 -13.01 20.46 6.09
C GLN A 53 -12.84 21.90 6.58
N LYS A 54 -11.60 22.37 6.71
CA LYS A 54 -11.30 23.74 7.16
C LYS A 54 -11.49 24.81 6.08
N GLY A 55 -11.19 24.49 4.83
CA GLY A 55 -11.17 25.46 3.73
C GLY A 55 -12.08 25.14 2.55
N LEU A 56 -12.67 23.97 2.49
CA LEU A 56 -13.57 23.48 1.44
C LEU A 56 -12.98 23.59 0.00
N GLN A 57 -11.64 23.50 -0.13
CA GLN A 57 -11.00 23.51 -1.44
C GLN A 57 -11.03 22.12 -2.08
N PRO A 58 -11.63 21.95 -3.27
CA PRO A 58 -11.81 20.62 -3.90
C PRO A 58 -10.54 19.82 -4.10
N ARG A 59 -9.40 20.51 -4.29
CA ARG A 59 -8.10 19.83 -4.48
C ARG A 59 -7.70 18.96 -3.29
N TYR A 60 -8.03 19.38 -2.07
CA TYR A 60 -7.71 18.61 -0.86
C TYR A 60 -8.55 17.36 -0.77
N LEU A 61 -9.81 17.43 -1.16
CA LEU A 61 -10.69 16.28 -1.20
C LEU A 61 -10.21 15.22 -2.21
N LYS A 62 -9.75 15.66 -3.38
CA LYS A 62 -9.17 14.78 -4.41
C LYS A 62 -7.88 14.12 -3.94
N LEU A 63 -7.02 14.87 -3.25
CA LEU A 63 -5.78 14.34 -2.69
C LEU A 63 -6.06 13.35 -1.55
N ALA A 64 -7.01 13.65 -0.68
CA ALA A 64 -7.45 12.74 0.37
C ALA A 64 -7.95 11.42 -0.21
N GLU A 65 -8.78 11.46 -1.24
CA GLU A 65 -9.26 10.27 -1.95
C GLU A 65 -8.11 9.48 -2.57
N LYS A 66 -7.23 10.13 -3.30
CA LYS A 66 -6.08 9.48 -3.95
C LYS A 66 -5.23 8.71 -2.96
N HIS A 67 -4.84 9.33 -1.85
CA HIS A 67 -4.02 8.68 -0.84
C HIS A 67 -4.77 7.56 -0.13
N THR A 68 -6.04 7.74 0.17
CA THR A 68 -6.88 6.71 0.80
C THR A 68 -7.01 5.47 -0.10
N ILE A 69 -7.29 5.65 -1.38
CA ILE A 69 -7.39 4.54 -2.35
C ILE A 69 -6.04 3.85 -2.51
N THR A 70 -4.94 4.61 -2.59
CA THR A 70 -3.59 4.04 -2.65
C THR A 70 -3.32 3.15 -1.44
N ALA A 71 -3.66 3.61 -0.24
CA ALA A 71 -3.50 2.82 0.98
C ALA A 71 -4.36 1.54 0.94
N ILE A 72 -5.61 1.63 0.57
CA ILE A 72 -6.52 0.47 0.46
C ILE A 72 -5.95 -0.58 -0.48
N ASN A 73 -5.45 -0.16 -1.65
CA ASN A 73 -4.85 -1.06 -2.61
C ASN A 73 -3.57 -1.71 -2.07
N MET A 74 -2.73 -0.96 -1.37
CA MET A 74 -1.53 -1.48 -0.73
C MET A 74 -1.87 -2.50 0.36
N PHE A 75 -2.86 -2.22 1.21
CA PHE A 75 -3.32 -3.18 2.22
C PHE A 75 -3.93 -4.43 1.58
N ALA A 76 -4.70 -4.30 0.51
CA ALA A 76 -5.26 -5.45 -0.20
C ALA A 76 -4.17 -6.37 -0.76
N HIS A 77 -3.12 -5.81 -1.35
CA HIS A 77 -1.95 -6.57 -1.81
C HIS A 77 -1.20 -7.24 -0.66
N LEU A 78 -1.00 -6.54 0.45
CA LEU A 78 -0.37 -7.11 1.64
C LEU A 78 -1.20 -8.26 2.23
N GLU A 79 -2.50 -8.11 2.29
CA GLU A 79 -3.42 -9.15 2.76
C GLU A 79 -3.36 -10.40 1.88
N TYR A 80 -3.31 -10.21 0.56
CA TYR A 80 -3.17 -11.31 -0.40
C TYR A 80 -1.83 -12.05 -0.24
N ASP A 81 -0.73 -11.31 -0.04
CA ASP A 81 0.61 -11.86 0.11
C ASP A 81 0.85 -12.51 1.49
N THR A 82 -0.03 -12.25 2.46
CA THR A 82 0.13 -12.72 3.85
C THR A 82 -0.71 -13.97 4.09
N SER A 83 -0.11 -14.98 4.70
CA SER A 83 -0.83 -16.21 5.06
C SER A 83 -1.94 -15.91 6.08
N PRO A 84 -3.18 -16.46 5.90
CA PRO A 84 -4.27 -16.28 6.87
C PRO A 84 -3.99 -16.79 8.29
N ARG A 85 -2.92 -17.57 8.46
CA ARG A 85 -2.51 -18.13 9.77
C ARG A 85 -1.63 -17.19 10.58
N ILE A 86 -1.19 -16.07 9.99
CA ILE A 86 -0.27 -15.13 10.62
C ILE A 86 -1.07 -13.96 11.19
N SER A 87 -0.74 -13.53 12.42
CA SER A 87 -1.41 -12.40 13.08
C SER A 87 -1.38 -11.11 12.27
N GLU A 88 -0.34 -10.90 11.46
CA GLU A 88 -0.23 -9.75 10.57
C GLU A 88 -1.37 -9.68 9.54
N TYR A 89 -1.90 -10.81 9.10
CA TYR A 89 -3.06 -10.85 8.19
C TYR A 89 -4.26 -10.08 8.74
N TYR A 90 -4.58 -10.31 10.00
CA TYR A 90 -5.72 -9.64 10.66
C TYR A 90 -5.47 -8.16 10.87
N VAL A 91 -4.23 -7.78 11.18
CA VAL A 91 -3.84 -6.38 11.31
C VAL A 91 -4.01 -5.63 9.98
N VAL A 92 -3.54 -6.21 8.89
CA VAL A 92 -3.67 -5.62 7.54
C VAL A 92 -5.13 -5.51 7.14
N ARG A 93 -5.91 -6.56 7.39
CA ARG A 93 -7.36 -6.58 7.10
C ARG A 93 -8.12 -5.49 7.86
N GLU A 94 -7.80 -5.30 9.14
CA GLU A 94 -8.40 -4.24 9.94
C GLU A 94 -8.06 -2.85 9.39
N ARG A 95 -6.80 -2.62 9.03
CA ARG A 95 -6.36 -1.35 8.45
C ARG A 95 -6.99 -1.09 7.10
N ARG A 96 -7.14 -2.10 6.26
CA ARG A 96 -7.87 -1.99 5.01
C ARG A 96 -9.33 -1.58 5.25
N THR A 97 -9.99 -2.20 6.20
CA THR A 97 -11.37 -1.87 6.60
C THR A 97 -11.49 -0.42 7.05
N ARG A 98 -10.54 0.08 7.84
CA ARG A 98 -10.49 1.49 8.26
C ARG A 98 -10.31 2.43 7.06
N GLY A 99 -9.46 2.06 6.10
CA GLY A 99 -9.29 2.80 4.85
C GLY A 99 -10.59 2.87 4.05
N CYS A 100 -11.31 1.77 3.94
CA CYS A 100 -12.61 1.73 3.26
C CYS A 100 -13.66 2.62 3.95
N ARG A 101 -13.67 2.66 5.27
CA ARG A 101 -14.55 3.57 6.03
C ARG A 101 -14.19 5.03 5.78
N LEU A 102 -12.90 5.36 5.80
CA LEU A 102 -12.45 6.72 5.49
C LEU A 102 -12.87 7.13 4.08
N LEU A 103 -12.72 6.25 3.10
CA LEU A 103 -13.18 6.52 1.73
C LEU A 103 -14.69 6.77 1.67
N ALA A 104 -15.48 5.99 2.39
CA ALA A 104 -16.93 6.18 2.46
C ALA A 104 -17.30 7.55 3.09
N GLU A 105 -16.59 7.97 4.14
CA GLU A 105 -16.77 9.29 4.74
C GLU A 105 -16.41 10.41 3.76
N LEU A 106 -15.29 10.27 3.03
CA LEU A 106 -14.90 11.24 2.01
C LEU A 106 -15.97 11.38 0.92
N GLN A 107 -16.51 10.27 0.44
CA GLN A 107 -17.55 10.24 -0.58
C GLN A 107 -18.84 10.86 -0.07
N PHE A 108 -19.23 10.56 1.16
CA PHE A 108 -20.41 11.12 1.80
C PHE A 108 -20.29 12.65 1.96
N GLU A 109 -19.17 13.13 2.49
CA GLU A 109 -18.92 14.56 2.65
C GLU A 109 -18.86 15.30 1.30
N ALA A 110 -18.21 14.70 0.30
CA ALA A 110 -18.19 15.23 -1.06
C ALA A 110 -19.60 15.41 -1.61
N GLY A 111 -20.46 14.42 -1.43
CA GLY A 111 -21.85 14.46 -1.84
C GLY A 111 -22.64 15.58 -1.16
N ASN A 112 -22.42 15.83 0.13
CA ASN A 112 -23.07 16.91 0.88
C ASN A 112 -22.77 18.31 0.34
N TYR A 113 -21.59 18.49 -0.28
CA TYR A 113 -21.17 19.76 -0.88
C TYR A 113 -21.31 19.79 -2.41
N GLY A 114 -21.97 18.78 -3.01
CA GLY A 114 -22.19 18.70 -4.45
C GLY A 114 -20.97 18.29 -5.27
N TYR A 115 -19.92 17.80 -4.63
CA TYR A 115 -18.73 17.28 -5.32
C TYR A 115 -18.88 15.79 -5.60
N LYS A 116 -18.61 15.39 -6.85
CA LYS A 116 -18.48 13.97 -7.21
C LYS A 116 -17.02 13.57 -7.21
N LEU A 117 -16.68 12.63 -6.35
CA LEU A 117 -15.41 11.90 -6.47
C LEU A 117 -15.55 10.90 -7.61
N ARG A 118 -14.56 10.90 -8.52
CA ARG A 118 -14.64 10.13 -9.78
C ARG A 118 -14.33 8.65 -9.64
N SER A 119 -13.82 8.24 -8.49
CA SER A 119 -13.31 6.89 -8.30
C SER A 119 -14.42 5.90 -8.01
N GLN A 120 -14.31 4.76 -8.66
CA GLN A 120 -15.09 3.58 -8.30
C GLN A 120 -14.60 3.05 -6.96
N THR A 121 -15.49 2.39 -6.22
CA THR A 121 -15.12 1.68 -4.99
C THR A 121 -14.01 0.66 -5.29
N PRO A 122 -12.86 0.72 -4.63
CA PRO A 122 -11.79 -0.26 -4.84
C PRO A 122 -12.27 -1.68 -4.54
N GLU A 123 -11.71 -2.67 -5.25
CA GLU A 123 -12.03 -4.09 -5.02
C GLU A 123 -11.85 -4.49 -3.56
N GLY A 124 -10.85 -3.93 -2.88
CA GLY A 124 -10.60 -4.16 -1.46
C GLY A 124 -11.72 -3.72 -0.52
N CYS A 125 -12.72 -2.98 -1.00
CA CYS A 125 -13.87 -2.48 -0.23
C CYS A 125 -15.22 -3.11 -0.63
N THR A 126 -15.25 -4.02 -1.59
CA THR A 126 -16.51 -4.56 -2.15
C THR A 126 -17.26 -5.54 -1.26
N TYR A 127 -16.71 -5.90 -0.10
CA TYR A 127 -17.29 -6.89 0.82
C TYR A 127 -17.76 -6.29 2.16
N PHE A 128 -18.13 -5.03 2.15
CA PHE A 128 -18.62 -4.34 3.33
C PHE A 128 -20.03 -3.83 3.15
#